data_c4cd4851e3c7aa428b300372f97f4fe9
#
_entry.id   c4cd4851e3c7aa428b300372f97f4fe9
#
_cell.length_a   1.000
_cell.length_b   1.000
_cell.length_c   1.000
_cell.angle_alpha   90.00
_cell.angle_beta   90.00
_cell.angle_gamma   90.00
#
_symmetry.space_group_name_H-M   'P 1'
#
loop_
_entity.id
_entity.type
_entity.pdbx_description
1 polymer ?
#
loop_
_entity_poly.entity_id
_entity_poly.type
_entity_poly.pdbx_seq_one_letter_code
_entity_poly.pdbx_strand_id
1 'polypeptide(L)'
;MDVIYNAIDVSKHQGKINWEAVKNAGVTHAMLRAGYGRYKNQVDPQFERNSAECERLGIQYGVYWYSYASTPAEARQEARCCLAAIQGKHLCLPVAYDIEYEPCILRLRPADGL
;
A
#
# COMPACT_ATOMS: atom_id res chain seq x y z
N MET A 1 17.26 2.54 -24.63
CA MET A 1 17.84 2.63 -23.29
C MET A 1 16.80 2.17 -22.28
N ASP A 2 17.19 1.20 -21.50
CA ASP A 2 16.27 0.66 -20.52
C ASP A 2 16.14 1.59 -19.33
N VAL A 3 14.91 1.81 -18.92
CA VAL A 3 14.66 2.60 -17.71
C VAL A 3 14.61 1.62 -16.55
N ILE A 4 15.51 1.80 -15.60
CA ILE A 4 15.56 0.97 -14.40
C ILE A 4 14.97 1.78 -13.25
N TYR A 5 13.94 1.21 -12.64
CA TYR A 5 13.33 1.80 -11.46
C TYR A 5 13.81 1.07 -10.21
N ASN A 6 14.40 1.80 -9.29
CA ASN A 6 14.73 1.26 -7.98
C ASN A 6 13.53 1.49 -7.08
N ALA A 7 12.79 0.43 -6.80
CA ALA A 7 11.57 0.49 -6.03
C ALA A 7 11.67 -0.36 -4.77
N ILE A 8 11.01 0.09 -3.71
CA ILE A 8 10.89 -0.68 -2.46
C ILE A 8 9.43 -0.77 -2.06
N ASP A 9 9.13 -1.77 -1.24
CA ASP A 9 7.81 -2.05 -0.68
C ASP A 9 7.95 -1.99 0.83
N VAL A 10 7.18 -1.13 1.49
CA VAL A 10 7.35 -0.89 2.92
C VAL A 10 6.03 -0.81 3.66
N SER A 11 6.08 -1.18 4.94
CA SER A 11 4.97 -1.12 5.87
C SER A 11 5.51 -0.82 7.28
N LYS A 12 4.66 -0.95 8.29
CA LYS A 12 5.10 -0.83 9.68
C LYS A 12 6.19 -1.83 10.05
N HIS A 13 6.29 -2.93 9.30
CA HIS A 13 7.26 -3.99 9.60
C HIS A 13 8.70 -3.53 9.45
N GLN A 14 8.95 -2.52 8.65
CA GLN A 14 10.26 -1.91 8.51
C GLN A 14 10.53 -0.85 9.58
N GLY A 15 9.53 -0.57 10.42
CA GLY A 15 9.64 0.43 11.48
C GLY A 15 9.82 1.84 10.95
N LYS A 16 10.52 2.66 11.70
CA LYS A 16 10.78 4.04 11.32
C LYS A 16 11.95 4.10 10.34
N ILE A 17 11.65 4.34 9.09
CA ILE A 17 12.63 4.32 8.00
C ILE A 17 13.38 5.66 7.93
N ASN A 18 14.69 5.59 7.72
CA ASN A 18 15.47 6.76 7.36
C ASN A 18 15.36 6.97 5.85
N TRP A 19 14.37 7.75 5.44
CA TRP A 19 14.05 7.95 4.03
C TRP A 19 15.14 8.73 3.27
N GLU A 20 15.90 9.57 3.95
CA GLU A 20 17.03 10.24 3.30
C GLU A 20 18.10 9.23 2.86
N ALA A 21 18.39 8.26 3.72
CA ALA A 21 19.33 7.19 3.38
C ALA A 21 18.79 6.33 2.23
N VAL A 22 17.47 6.07 2.22
CA VAL A 22 16.83 5.33 1.14
C VAL A 22 16.99 6.06 -0.18
N LYS A 23 16.72 7.36 -0.20
CA LYS A 23 16.88 8.17 -1.40
C LYS A 23 18.36 8.21 -1.85
N ASN A 24 19.27 8.38 -0.91
CA ASN A 24 20.70 8.43 -1.23
C ASN A 24 21.22 7.10 -1.77
N ALA A 25 20.54 6.00 -1.47
CA ALA A 25 20.88 4.69 -2.03
C ALA A 25 20.35 4.50 -3.46
N GLY A 26 19.66 5.50 -4.03
CA GLY A 26 19.20 5.46 -5.41
C GLY A 26 17.77 5.00 -5.59
N VAL A 27 17.01 4.84 -4.51
CA VAL A 27 15.59 4.46 -4.61
C VAL A 27 14.77 5.65 -5.10
N THR A 28 13.99 5.43 -6.14
CA THR A 28 13.18 6.47 -6.79
C THR A 28 11.68 6.26 -6.60
N HIS A 29 11.27 5.03 -6.28
CA HIS A 29 9.86 4.65 -6.20
C HIS A 29 9.61 3.79 -4.97
N ALA A 30 8.42 3.91 -4.39
CA ALA A 30 8.04 3.13 -3.22
C ALA A 30 6.56 2.73 -3.31
N MET A 31 6.26 1.52 -2.84
CA MET A 31 4.88 1.11 -2.59
C MET A 31 4.70 1.05 -1.08
N LEU A 32 3.78 1.85 -0.57
CA LEU A 32 3.57 2.01 0.85
C LEU A 32 2.29 1.30 1.27
N ARG A 33 2.38 0.46 2.30
CA ARG A 33 1.15 -0.09 2.84
C ARG A 33 0.37 1.04 3.52
N ALA A 34 -0.84 1.31 3.03
CA ALA A 34 -1.72 2.31 3.64
C ALA A 34 -2.49 1.71 4.82
N GLY A 35 -2.79 0.43 4.75
CA GLY A 35 -3.50 -0.24 5.81
C GLY A 35 -3.92 -1.64 5.42
N TYR A 36 -4.84 -2.19 6.21
CA TYR A 36 -5.33 -3.55 6.02
C TYR A 36 -6.75 -3.67 6.59
N GLY A 37 -7.51 -4.61 6.04
CA GLY A 37 -8.83 -4.91 6.56
C GLY A 37 -9.88 -3.83 6.31
N ARG A 38 -11.02 -3.97 6.98
CA ARG A 38 -12.21 -3.16 6.68
C ARG A 38 -12.58 -2.12 7.73
N TYR A 39 -11.74 -1.93 8.73
CA TYR A 39 -12.02 -0.99 9.81
C TYR A 39 -11.12 0.23 9.72
N LYS A 40 -11.66 1.39 10.10
CA LYS A 40 -10.96 2.66 9.97
C LYS A 40 -9.67 2.75 10.78
N ASN A 41 -9.59 2.00 11.88
CA ASN A 41 -8.43 2.03 12.75
C ASN A 41 -7.30 1.11 12.26
N GLN A 42 -7.41 0.58 11.06
CA GLN A 42 -6.42 -0.34 10.49
C GLN A 42 -5.50 0.34 9.48
N VAL A 43 -5.38 1.65 9.53
CA VAL A 43 -4.35 2.37 8.77
C VAL A 43 -2.99 1.97 9.32
N ASP A 44 -2.03 1.73 8.43
CA ASP A 44 -0.68 1.37 8.83
C ASP A 44 -0.07 2.50 9.68
N PRO A 45 0.46 2.20 10.87
CA PRO A 45 0.97 3.26 11.77
C PRO A 45 2.11 4.08 11.18
N GLN A 46 2.81 3.58 10.19
CA GLN A 46 3.91 4.30 9.55
C GLN A 46 3.49 4.99 8.25
N PHE A 47 2.24 4.82 7.83
CA PHE A 47 1.82 5.32 6.53
C PHE A 47 1.91 6.85 6.42
N GLU A 48 1.41 7.57 7.42
CA GLU A 48 1.45 9.04 7.39
C GLU A 48 2.89 9.55 7.28
N ARG A 49 3.77 8.96 8.07
CA ARG A 49 5.18 9.35 8.02
C ARG A 49 5.82 8.95 6.70
N ASN A 50 5.59 7.72 6.24
CA ASN A 50 6.20 7.23 5.01
C ASN A 50 5.75 8.06 3.81
N SER A 51 4.46 8.37 3.70
CA SER A 51 3.96 9.17 2.59
C SER A 51 4.48 10.61 2.64
N ALA A 52 4.52 11.21 3.81
CA ALA A 52 5.03 12.57 3.96
C ALA A 52 6.52 12.64 3.59
N GLU A 53 7.30 11.67 3.99
CA GLU A 53 8.73 11.64 3.68
C GLU A 53 8.98 11.40 2.19
N CYS A 54 8.20 10.54 1.55
CA CYS A 54 8.30 10.37 0.11
C CYS A 54 8.00 11.67 -0.63
N GLU A 55 6.96 12.39 -0.20
CA GLU A 55 6.60 13.66 -0.82
C GLU A 55 7.69 14.71 -0.57
N ARG A 56 8.24 14.75 0.64
CA ARG A 56 9.30 15.70 0.99
C ARG A 56 10.55 15.48 0.15
N LEU A 57 10.89 14.23 -0.12
CA LEU A 57 12.14 13.86 -0.79
C LEU A 57 11.98 13.63 -2.29
N GLY A 58 10.77 13.76 -2.82
CA GLY A 58 10.53 13.54 -4.24
C GLY A 58 10.60 12.08 -4.67
N ILE A 59 10.41 11.15 -3.74
CA ILE A 59 10.27 9.73 -4.06
C ILE A 59 8.84 9.51 -4.53
N GLN A 60 8.68 8.99 -5.74
CA GLN A 60 7.36 8.69 -6.28
C GLN A 60 6.79 7.48 -5.57
N TYR A 61 5.53 7.54 -5.17
CA TYR A 61 4.96 6.42 -4.44
C TYR A 61 3.52 6.11 -4.86
N GLY A 62 3.18 4.86 -4.68
CA GLY A 62 1.81 4.38 -4.67
C GLY A 62 1.53 3.72 -3.34
N VAL A 63 0.34 3.19 -3.19
CA VAL A 63 -0.06 2.55 -1.95
C VAL A 63 -0.67 1.19 -2.23
N TYR A 64 -0.67 0.33 -1.23
CA TYR A 64 -1.43 -0.90 -1.29
C TYR A 64 -2.21 -1.09 0.01
N TRP A 65 -3.29 -1.84 -0.10
CA TRP A 65 -4.16 -2.19 1.01
C TRP A 65 -4.18 -3.70 1.12
N TYR A 66 -3.80 -4.22 2.28
CA TYR A 66 -3.77 -5.66 2.49
C TYR A 66 -5.18 -6.15 2.81
N SER A 67 -5.69 -7.09 2.02
CA SER A 67 -7.07 -7.52 2.12
C SER A 67 -7.25 -8.71 3.04
N TYR A 68 -8.26 -8.62 3.90
CA TYR A 68 -8.78 -9.75 4.65
C TYR A 68 -10.23 -10.05 4.27
N ALA A 69 -10.71 -9.46 3.17
CA ALA A 69 -12.10 -9.60 2.76
C ALA A 69 -12.39 -11.03 2.31
N SER A 70 -13.52 -11.57 2.76
CA SER A 70 -14.03 -12.85 2.32
C SER A 70 -15.34 -12.71 1.54
N THR A 71 -15.83 -11.48 1.40
CA THR A 71 -17.06 -11.19 0.63
C THR A 71 -16.86 -9.89 -0.15
N PRO A 72 -17.64 -9.68 -1.24
CA PRO A 72 -17.60 -8.42 -1.96
C PRO A 72 -17.97 -7.21 -1.09
N ALA A 73 -18.86 -7.39 -0.14
CA ALA A 73 -19.24 -6.30 0.77
C ALA A 73 -18.06 -5.88 1.64
N GLU A 74 -17.30 -6.85 2.15
CA GLU A 74 -16.10 -6.57 2.93
C GLU A 74 -15.03 -5.89 2.08
N ALA A 75 -14.87 -6.32 0.84
CA ALA A 75 -13.92 -5.70 -0.07
C ALA A 75 -14.27 -4.23 -0.34
N ARG A 76 -15.56 -3.92 -0.47
CA ARG A 76 -16.00 -2.52 -0.63
C ARG A 76 -15.71 -1.68 0.60
N GLN A 77 -15.85 -2.27 1.80
CA GLN A 77 -15.51 -1.58 3.03
C GLN A 77 -14.02 -1.28 3.09
N GLU A 78 -13.19 -2.25 2.68
CA GLU A 78 -11.75 -2.05 2.61
C GLU A 78 -11.38 -0.94 1.64
N ALA A 79 -12.02 -0.90 0.49
CA ALA A 79 -11.80 0.15 -0.49
C ALA A 79 -12.12 1.54 0.07
N ARG A 80 -13.21 1.66 0.82
CA ARG A 80 -13.58 2.93 1.46
C ARG A 80 -12.54 3.35 2.49
N CYS A 81 -12.03 2.41 3.27
CA CYS A 81 -10.99 2.70 4.25
C CYS A 81 -9.71 3.16 3.56
N CYS A 82 -9.34 2.50 2.47
CA CYS A 82 -8.16 2.89 1.70
C CYS A 82 -8.32 4.29 1.12
N LEU A 83 -9.47 4.57 0.49
CA LEU A 83 -9.72 5.89 -0.09
C LEU A 83 -9.67 6.99 0.97
N ALA A 84 -10.20 6.73 2.16
CA ALA A 84 -10.12 7.69 3.25
C ALA A 84 -8.67 7.92 3.69
N ALA A 85 -7.87 6.86 3.74
CA ALA A 85 -6.48 6.96 4.19
C ALA A 85 -5.61 7.76 3.22
N ILE A 86 -5.90 7.69 1.91
CA ILE A 86 -5.07 8.36 0.90
C ILE A 86 -5.58 9.75 0.53
N GLN A 87 -6.67 10.19 1.12
CA GLN A 87 -7.25 11.49 0.79
C GLN A 87 -6.24 12.61 1.04
N GLY A 88 -6.08 13.48 0.05
CA GLY A 88 -5.14 14.61 0.13
C GLY A 88 -3.69 14.25 -0.14
N LYS A 89 -3.39 13.01 -0.48
CA LYS A 89 -2.02 12.59 -0.76
C LYS A 89 -1.74 12.63 -2.26
N HIS A 90 -0.47 12.80 -2.59
CA HIS A 90 -0.02 12.98 -3.98
C HIS A 90 0.64 11.70 -4.50
N LEU A 91 -0.17 10.71 -4.82
CA LEU A 91 0.30 9.46 -5.36
C LEU A 91 0.71 9.61 -6.83
N CYS A 92 1.87 9.07 -7.17
CA CYS A 92 2.36 9.02 -8.54
C CYS A 92 2.21 7.62 -9.15
N LEU A 93 2.07 6.61 -8.31
CA LEU A 93 1.88 5.22 -8.70
C LEU A 93 0.48 4.76 -8.31
N PRO A 94 0.01 3.64 -8.86
CA PRO A 94 -1.37 3.21 -8.60
C PRO A 94 -1.62 2.78 -7.16
N VAL A 95 -2.89 2.69 -6.84
CA VAL A 95 -3.36 2.02 -5.63
C VAL A 95 -3.53 0.54 -5.97
N ALA A 96 -2.88 -0.33 -5.21
CA ALA A 96 -2.95 -1.76 -5.41
C ALA A 96 -3.74 -2.41 -4.28
N TYR A 97 -4.50 -3.44 -4.65
CA TYR A 97 -5.25 -4.24 -3.69
C TYR A 97 -4.49 -5.56 -3.52
N ASP A 98 -3.87 -5.74 -2.35
CA ASP A 98 -3.01 -6.89 -2.10
C ASP A 98 -3.84 -8.04 -1.53
N ILE A 99 -4.05 -9.07 -2.35
CA ILE A 99 -4.78 -10.26 -1.97
C ILE A 99 -3.77 -11.39 -1.82
N GLU A 100 -3.52 -11.77 -0.56
CA GLU A 100 -2.61 -12.86 -0.27
C GLU A 100 -3.37 -14.17 -0.14
N TYR A 101 -2.65 -15.29 -0.18
CA TYR A 101 -3.28 -16.59 -0.01
C TYR A 101 -3.76 -16.75 1.43
N GLU A 102 -5.08 -16.83 1.59
CA GLU A 102 -5.74 -17.07 2.87
C GLU A 102 -6.92 -18.01 2.64
N PRO A 103 -7.25 -18.89 3.59
CA PRO A 103 -8.41 -19.77 3.41
C PRO A 103 -9.70 -19.02 3.12
N CYS A 104 -9.89 -17.86 3.69
CA CYS A 104 -11.07 -17.05 3.44
C CYS A 104 -11.10 -16.51 2.00
N ILE A 105 -9.95 -16.26 1.41
CA ILE A 105 -9.84 -15.77 0.05
C ILE A 105 -10.08 -16.89 -0.96
N LEU A 106 -9.74 -18.10 -0.61
CA LEU A 106 -10.04 -19.24 -1.46
C LEU A 106 -11.51 -19.37 -1.79
N ARG A 107 -12.39 -18.93 -0.87
CA ARG A 107 -13.83 -18.95 -1.10
C ARG A 107 -14.26 -17.95 -2.14
N LEU A 108 -13.46 -16.93 -2.37
CA LEU A 108 -13.73 -15.91 -3.37
C LEU A 108 -13.16 -16.31 -4.72
N ARG A 109 -12.42 -17.36 -4.75
CA ARG A 109 -11.98 -17.90 -6.00
C ARG A 109 -13.04 -18.76 -6.55
N PRO A 110 -13.87 -18.24 -7.15
CA PRO A 110 -14.85 -18.96 -7.79
C PRO A 110 -14.22 -19.74 -8.84
N ALA A 111 -14.71 -20.85 -8.96
CA ALA A 111 -14.53 -21.54 -10.18
C ALA A 111 -14.64 -20.58 -11.32
N ASP A 112 -14.86 -19.50 -10.95
CA ASP A 112 -14.78 -18.28 -11.54
C ASP A 112 -13.50 -18.05 -12.15
N GLY A 113 -12.74 -18.83 -11.94
CA GLY A 113 -11.56 -18.77 -12.68
C GLY A 113 -11.06 -17.37 -12.82
N LEU A 114 -10.81 -16.82 -11.88
CA LEU A 114 -10.01 -15.63 -12.04
C LEU A 114 -8.75 -15.94 -12.82
#